data_da1feb7624b2921e61139ce7c8c4a94f
#
_entry.id   da1feb7624b2921e61139ce7c8c4a94f
#
_cell.length_a   1.000
_cell.length_b   1.000
_cell.length_c   1.000
_cell.angle_alpha   90.00
_cell.angle_beta   90.00
_cell.angle_gamma   90.00
#
_symmetry.space_group_name_H-M   'P 1'
#
loop_
_entity.id
_entity.type
_entity.pdbx_description
1 polymer ?
#
loop_
_entity_poly.entity_id
_entity_poly.type
_entity_poly.pdbx_seq_one_letter_code
_entity_poly.pdbx_strand_id
1 'polypeptide(L)'
;MKILCIHQNFPGQYKHLAPALVKKGHEVVALTLKVKEPTQWNGVRVLPYKINGGSTQGIHPWLGDFETKLIRGASCYNGAMQLKKQGFTPDVILAHHGWGESLFLKDVWPQARMGLYCELYHLASKPFVGFDPEFDKTPSDTNALRIRMKNLNNRLHEEIMDAGISPTRFQ
;
A
#
# COMPACT_ATOMS: atom_id res chain seq x y z
N MET A 1 7.75 -21.09 -0.83
CA MET A 1 8.04 -19.69 -1.23
C MET A 1 8.01 -18.82 0.01
N LYS A 2 8.76 -17.72 0.01
CA LYS A 2 8.70 -16.67 1.02
C LYS A 2 7.79 -15.54 0.53
N ILE A 3 6.79 -15.20 1.29
CA ILE A 3 5.77 -14.21 0.90
C ILE A 3 5.75 -13.08 1.93
N LEU A 4 5.82 -11.85 1.44
CA LEU A 4 5.71 -10.64 2.25
C LEU A 4 4.35 -9.99 2.00
N CYS A 5 3.55 -9.85 3.07
CA CYS A 5 2.28 -9.13 3.04
C CYS A 5 2.48 -7.73 3.63
N ILE A 6 2.05 -6.70 2.92
CA ILE A 6 2.12 -5.31 3.37
C ILE A 6 0.71 -4.76 3.54
N HIS A 7 0.39 -4.35 4.76
CA HIS A 7 -0.87 -3.70 5.07
C HIS A 7 -0.82 -2.96 6.40
N GLN A 8 -1.13 -1.65 6.41
CA GLN A 8 -1.07 -0.83 7.64
C GLN A 8 -1.86 -1.42 8.82
N ASN A 9 -2.99 -2.05 8.54
CA ASN A 9 -3.89 -2.67 9.53
C ASN A 9 -3.95 -4.19 9.38
N PHE A 10 -2.81 -4.85 9.09
CA PHE A 10 -2.80 -6.31 8.91
C PHE A 10 -3.63 -7.02 10.01
N PRO A 11 -4.47 -8.03 9.67
CA PRO A 11 -4.53 -8.75 8.39
C PRO A 11 -5.32 -8.05 7.26
N GLY A 12 -6.19 -7.07 7.55
CA GLY A 12 -6.95 -6.38 6.52
C GLY A 12 -7.54 -7.35 5.47
N GLN A 13 -7.30 -7.08 4.19
CA GLN A 13 -7.76 -7.92 3.08
C GLN A 13 -7.09 -9.31 3.03
N TYR A 14 -5.97 -9.51 3.74
CA TYR A 14 -5.26 -10.80 3.79
C TYR A 14 -5.78 -11.78 4.84
N LYS A 15 -6.90 -11.46 5.52
CA LYS A 15 -7.48 -12.25 6.61
C LYS A 15 -7.67 -13.74 6.27
N HIS A 16 -8.02 -14.05 5.03
CA HIS A 16 -8.22 -15.43 4.57
C HIS A 16 -7.02 -15.93 3.75
N LEU A 17 -6.42 -15.06 2.95
CA LEU A 17 -5.33 -15.43 2.06
C LEU A 17 -4.05 -15.80 2.83
N ALA A 18 -3.62 -14.97 3.79
CA ALA A 18 -2.36 -15.21 4.48
C ALA A 18 -2.33 -16.54 5.26
N PRO A 19 -3.36 -16.93 6.03
CA PRO A 19 -3.40 -18.25 6.66
C PRO A 19 -3.50 -19.40 5.66
N ALA A 20 -4.18 -19.22 4.52
CA ALA A 20 -4.25 -20.23 3.47
C ALA A 20 -2.87 -20.49 2.84
N LEU A 21 -2.07 -19.44 2.65
CA LEU A 21 -0.70 -19.55 2.15
C LEU A 21 0.21 -20.29 3.16
N VAL A 22 0.07 -20.00 4.45
CA VAL A 22 0.78 -20.75 5.52
C VAL A 22 0.41 -22.23 5.48
N LYS A 23 -0.90 -22.56 5.38
CA LYS A 23 -1.37 -23.96 5.28
C LYS A 23 -0.82 -24.68 4.05
N LYS A 24 -0.50 -23.97 2.97
CA LYS A 24 0.17 -24.52 1.77
C LYS A 24 1.70 -24.66 1.94
N GLY A 25 2.25 -24.41 3.12
CA GLY A 25 3.67 -24.55 3.41
C GLY A 25 4.53 -23.36 2.97
N HIS A 26 3.94 -22.19 2.76
CA HIS A 26 4.72 -20.98 2.49
C HIS A 26 5.14 -20.29 3.78
N GLU A 27 6.36 -19.72 3.80
CA GLU A 27 6.78 -18.79 4.84
C GLU A 27 6.12 -17.43 4.57
N VAL A 28 5.24 -17.00 5.46
CA VAL A 28 4.52 -15.73 5.31
C VAL A 28 4.93 -14.76 6.41
N VAL A 29 5.39 -13.59 6.00
CA VAL A 29 5.74 -12.47 6.87
C VAL A 29 4.84 -11.28 6.53
N ALA A 30 4.44 -10.51 7.54
CA ALA A 30 3.68 -9.28 7.34
C ALA A 30 4.41 -8.09 7.98
N LEU A 31 4.42 -6.94 7.27
CA LEU A 31 4.80 -5.64 7.83
C LEU A 31 3.55 -4.80 8.02
N THR A 32 3.41 -4.17 9.22
CA THR A 32 2.21 -3.44 9.61
C THR A 32 2.51 -2.33 10.61
N LEU A 33 1.62 -1.33 10.69
CA LEU A 33 1.62 -0.32 11.75
C LEU A 33 0.83 -0.74 12.99
N LYS A 34 0.02 -1.80 12.87
CA LYS A 34 -0.97 -2.18 13.88
C LYS A 34 -0.37 -2.77 15.15
N VAL A 35 0.78 -3.42 15.06
CA VAL A 35 1.46 -4.02 16.22
C VAL A 35 2.66 -3.18 16.64
N LYS A 36 2.98 -3.19 17.92
CA LYS A 36 4.15 -2.48 18.47
C LYS A 36 5.40 -3.35 18.52
N GLU A 37 5.21 -4.65 18.67
CA GLU A 37 6.23 -5.68 18.86
C GLU A 37 6.01 -6.83 17.85
N PRO A 38 7.08 -7.55 17.46
CA PRO A 38 6.96 -8.76 16.68
C PRO A 38 5.98 -9.75 17.32
N THR A 39 5.07 -10.31 16.53
CA THR A 39 4.08 -11.27 17.01
C THR A 39 3.77 -12.31 15.92
N GLN A 40 2.94 -13.29 16.27
CA GLN A 40 2.41 -14.26 15.31
C GLN A 40 0.89 -14.19 15.23
N TRP A 41 0.38 -14.37 14.03
CA TRP A 41 -1.04 -14.44 13.76
C TRP A 41 -1.33 -15.54 12.75
N ASN A 42 -2.03 -16.61 13.18
CA ASN A 42 -2.39 -17.76 12.32
C ASN A 42 -1.21 -18.30 11.48
N GLY A 43 -0.04 -18.43 12.10
CA GLY A 43 1.19 -18.90 11.45
C GLY A 43 1.96 -17.86 10.65
N VAL A 44 1.44 -16.65 10.52
CA VAL A 44 2.12 -15.52 9.89
C VAL A 44 2.99 -14.80 10.92
N ARG A 45 4.26 -14.56 10.60
CA ARG A 45 5.15 -13.70 11.38
C ARG A 45 4.81 -12.23 11.09
N VAL A 46 4.31 -11.51 12.09
CA VAL A 46 3.87 -10.11 11.96
C VAL A 46 4.88 -9.19 12.61
N LEU A 47 5.40 -8.26 11.86
CA LEU A 47 6.45 -7.35 12.28
C LEU A 47 5.97 -5.90 12.18
N PRO A 48 6.29 -5.06 13.18
CA PRO A 48 6.01 -3.64 13.10
C PRO A 48 6.99 -2.92 12.18
N TYR A 49 6.53 -1.85 11.55
CA TYR A 49 7.36 -0.74 11.13
C TYR A 49 6.81 0.55 11.75
N LYS A 50 7.63 1.58 11.84
CA LYS A 50 7.27 2.86 12.49
C LYS A 50 7.24 3.97 11.46
N ILE A 51 6.24 4.83 11.54
CA ILE A 51 6.20 6.05 10.74
C ILE A 51 7.32 6.99 11.23
N ASN A 52 8.14 7.44 10.29
CA ASN A 52 9.19 8.41 10.51
C ASN A 52 8.86 9.67 9.71
N GLY A 53 8.73 10.79 10.41
CA GLY A 53 8.39 12.07 9.82
C GLY A 53 6.93 12.47 9.97
N GLY A 54 6.63 13.69 9.59
CA GLY A 54 5.30 14.29 9.59
C GLY A 54 5.11 15.18 8.36
N SER A 55 3.90 15.65 8.13
CA SER A 55 3.57 16.49 6.97
C SER A 55 4.35 17.81 6.98
N THR A 56 4.81 18.23 5.81
CA THR A 56 5.52 19.48 5.59
C THR A 56 4.54 20.67 5.72
N GLN A 57 4.91 21.67 6.48
CA GLN A 57 4.14 22.91 6.55
C GLN A 57 4.24 23.67 5.21
N GLY A 58 3.12 24.23 4.75
CA GLY A 58 3.09 25.03 3.54
C GLY A 58 3.17 24.25 2.23
N ILE A 59 3.10 22.93 2.27
CA ILE A 59 3.01 22.12 1.04
C ILE A 59 1.74 22.47 0.25
N HIS A 60 1.82 22.38 -1.06
CA HIS A 60 0.66 22.60 -1.92
C HIS A 60 -0.49 21.65 -1.54
N PRO A 61 -1.74 22.13 -1.33
CA PRO A 61 -2.84 21.31 -0.81
C PRO A 61 -3.12 20.01 -1.59
N TRP A 62 -2.84 20.01 -2.90
CA TRP A 62 -3.03 18.81 -3.74
C TRP A 62 -1.97 17.73 -3.53
N LEU A 63 -0.84 18.05 -2.88
CA LEU A 63 0.25 17.12 -2.61
C LEU A 63 0.13 16.46 -1.23
N GLY A 64 -0.67 17.00 -0.30
CA GLY A 64 -0.73 16.50 1.07
C GLY A 64 -1.15 15.03 1.18
N ASP A 65 -2.08 14.58 0.33
CA ASP A 65 -2.47 13.16 0.27
C ASP A 65 -1.30 12.28 -0.22
N PHE A 66 -0.58 12.73 -1.24
CA PHE A 66 0.58 12.01 -1.76
C PHE A 66 1.76 12.04 -0.80
N GLU A 67 2.02 13.16 -0.13
CA GLU A 67 3.07 13.26 0.89
C GLU A 67 2.86 12.23 2.02
N THR A 68 1.62 12.08 2.49
CA THR A 68 1.30 11.06 3.50
C THR A 68 1.67 9.65 3.04
N LYS A 69 1.43 9.34 1.77
CA LYS A 69 1.78 8.04 1.17
C LYS A 69 3.28 7.89 1.00
N LEU A 70 3.97 8.95 0.63
CA LEU A 70 5.43 8.99 0.53
C LEU A 70 6.10 8.73 1.89
N ILE A 71 5.63 9.38 2.95
CA ILE A 71 6.12 9.18 4.32
C ILE A 71 5.93 7.72 4.75
N ARG A 72 4.78 7.11 4.44
CA ARG A 72 4.52 5.69 4.73
C ARG A 72 5.42 4.77 3.92
N GLY A 73 5.59 5.05 2.62
CA GLY A 73 6.49 4.28 1.76
C GLY A 73 7.93 4.29 2.26
N ALA A 74 8.47 5.46 2.58
CA ALA A 74 9.81 5.61 3.14
C ALA A 74 9.95 4.89 4.49
N SER A 75 8.92 4.96 5.33
CA SER A 75 8.91 4.28 6.63
C SER A 75 8.85 2.76 6.49
N CYS A 76 8.02 2.25 5.58
CA CYS A 76 7.94 0.82 5.26
C CYS A 76 9.25 0.30 4.63
N TYR A 77 9.87 1.09 3.74
CA TYR A 77 11.19 0.80 3.19
C TYR A 77 12.23 0.56 4.30
N ASN A 78 12.28 1.42 5.32
CA ASN A 78 13.20 1.24 6.45
C ASN A 78 12.93 -0.07 7.21
N GLY A 79 11.66 -0.42 7.43
CA GLY A 79 11.27 -1.71 8.02
C GLY A 79 11.67 -2.90 7.14
N ALA A 80 11.49 -2.78 5.84
CA ALA A 80 11.88 -3.77 4.85
C ALA A 80 13.41 -3.96 4.80
N MET A 81 14.18 -2.89 4.88
CA MET A 81 15.64 -2.95 4.95
C MET A 81 16.13 -3.67 6.22
N GLN A 82 15.46 -3.46 7.36
CA GLN A 82 15.78 -4.21 8.58
C GLN A 82 15.48 -5.70 8.42
N LEU A 83 14.34 -6.04 7.80
CA LEU A 83 13.95 -7.42 7.52
C LEU A 83 14.94 -8.10 6.55
N LYS A 84 15.41 -7.39 5.53
CA LYS A 84 16.48 -7.86 4.62
C LYS A 84 17.78 -8.13 5.34
N LYS A 85 18.21 -7.25 6.26
CA LYS A 85 19.40 -7.45 7.10
C LYS A 85 19.29 -8.68 8.00
N GLN A 86 18.06 -9.09 8.37
CA GLN A 86 17.80 -10.32 9.11
C GLN A 86 17.80 -11.59 8.21
N GLY A 87 18.14 -11.46 6.93
CA GLY A 87 18.25 -12.58 5.98
C GLY A 87 16.94 -12.96 5.30
N PHE A 88 15.85 -12.19 5.45
CA PHE A 88 14.61 -12.46 4.74
C PHE A 88 14.63 -11.84 3.34
N THR A 89 14.39 -12.68 2.33
CA THR A 89 14.23 -12.26 0.93
C THR A 89 12.94 -12.89 0.41
N PRO A 90 11.89 -12.10 0.12
CA PRO A 90 10.65 -12.63 -0.40
C PRO A 90 10.76 -13.02 -1.86
N ASP A 91 10.06 -14.09 -2.25
CA ASP A 91 9.82 -14.42 -3.65
C ASP A 91 8.67 -13.57 -4.21
N VAL A 92 7.69 -13.26 -3.34
CA VAL A 92 6.48 -12.51 -3.68
C VAL A 92 6.18 -11.47 -2.61
N ILE A 93 5.85 -10.26 -3.04
CA ILE A 93 5.31 -9.18 -2.22
C ILE A 93 3.84 -8.99 -2.58
N LEU A 94 2.96 -9.05 -1.58
CA LEU A 94 1.54 -8.74 -1.72
C LEU A 94 1.26 -7.46 -0.94
N ALA A 95 0.80 -6.42 -1.61
CA ALA A 95 0.58 -5.12 -0.99
C ALA A 95 -0.73 -4.48 -1.44
N HIS A 96 -1.24 -3.57 -0.62
CA HIS A 96 -2.33 -2.69 -0.99
C HIS A 96 -1.74 -1.38 -1.49
N HIS A 97 -1.92 -1.06 -2.78
CA HIS A 97 -1.27 0.08 -3.40
C HIS A 97 -1.74 1.44 -2.87
N GLY A 98 -2.99 1.52 -2.37
CA GLY A 98 -3.65 2.78 -2.01
C GLY A 98 -2.99 3.59 -0.89
N TRP A 99 -2.17 2.95 -0.06
CA TRP A 99 -1.62 3.56 1.16
C TRP A 99 -0.16 4.02 1.07
N GLY A 100 0.55 3.64 -0.01
CA GLY A 100 1.91 4.09 -0.28
C GLY A 100 3.02 3.18 0.25
N GLU A 101 2.75 2.25 1.16
CA GLU A 101 3.77 1.41 1.80
C GLU A 101 4.67 0.64 0.83
N SER A 102 4.13 0.25 -0.32
CA SER A 102 4.83 -0.57 -1.31
C SER A 102 5.67 0.21 -2.32
N LEU A 103 5.65 1.55 -2.30
CA LEU A 103 6.31 2.40 -3.29
C LEU A 103 7.78 2.06 -3.53
N PHE A 104 8.53 1.69 -2.49
CA PHE A 104 9.99 1.49 -2.56
C PHE A 104 10.42 0.05 -2.28
N LEU A 105 9.52 -0.92 -2.30
CA LEU A 105 9.88 -2.29 -1.93
C LEU A 105 10.66 -3.02 -3.03
N LYS A 106 10.49 -2.63 -4.28
CA LYS A 106 11.31 -3.13 -5.39
C LYS A 106 12.76 -2.64 -5.31
N ASP A 107 13.01 -1.49 -4.66
CA ASP A 107 14.38 -1.02 -4.38
C ASP A 107 15.07 -1.88 -3.32
N VAL A 108 14.29 -2.49 -2.41
CA VAL A 108 14.83 -3.45 -1.43
C VAL A 108 15.04 -4.82 -2.07
N TRP A 109 14.05 -5.31 -2.81
CA TRP A 109 14.05 -6.65 -3.43
C TRP A 109 13.64 -6.57 -4.91
N PRO A 110 14.56 -6.19 -5.81
CA PRO A 110 14.26 -6.01 -7.24
C PRO A 110 13.72 -7.27 -7.92
N GLN A 111 14.12 -8.46 -7.44
CA GLN A 111 13.74 -9.75 -8.02
C GLN A 111 12.43 -10.30 -7.48
N ALA A 112 11.90 -9.78 -6.36
CA ALA A 112 10.62 -10.22 -5.82
C ALA A 112 9.48 -9.82 -6.77
N ARG A 113 8.57 -10.74 -7.06
CA ARG A 113 7.34 -10.42 -7.80
C ARG A 113 6.39 -9.63 -6.92
N MET A 114 5.79 -8.58 -7.46
CA MET A 114 4.88 -7.71 -6.71
C MET A 114 3.46 -7.82 -7.24
N GLY A 115 2.55 -8.35 -6.40
CA GLY A 115 1.11 -8.35 -6.62
C GLY A 115 0.46 -7.24 -5.80
N LEU A 116 -0.28 -6.36 -6.46
CA LEU A 116 -0.96 -5.24 -5.80
C LEU A 116 -2.47 -5.44 -5.75
N TYR A 117 -3.06 -5.26 -4.58
CA TYR A 117 -4.50 -5.18 -4.42
C TYR A 117 -4.96 -3.78 -4.82
N CYS A 118 -5.56 -3.69 -6.02
CA CYS A 118 -5.99 -2.46 -6.65
C CYS A 118 -7.45 -2.19 -6.31
N GLU A 119 -7.71 -1.32 -5.33
CA GLU A 119 -9.05 -1.07 -4.83
C GLU A 119 -9.73 0.12 -5.50
N LEU A 120 -9.04 1.23 -5.67
CA LEU A 120 -9.59 2.46 -6.23
C LEU A 120 -8.63 3.17 -7.17
N TYR A 121 -9.14 3.51 -8.35
CA TYR A 121 -8.58 4.51 -9.25
C TYR A 121 -9.60 5.63 -9.44
N HIS A 122 -9.21 6.86 -9.20
CA HIS A 122 -10.13 8.00 -9.24
C HIS A 122 -10.28 8.54 -10.67
N LEU A 123 -11.51 8.50 -11.22
CA LEU A 123 -11.82 9.06 -12.52
C LEU A 123 -12.29 10.50 -12.38
N ALA A 124 -11.73 11.40 -13.19
CA ALA A 124 -12.16 12.80 -13.24
C ALA A 124 -13.50 12.99 -13.96
N SER A 125 -13.85 12.06 -14.86
CA SER A 125 -15.04 12.14 -15.75
C SER A 125 -16.21 11.25 -15.35
N LYS A 126 -16.30 10.75 -14.18
CA LYS A 126 -17.43 10.06 -13.53
C LYS A 126 -16.98 9.83 -12.09
N PRO A 127 -16.76 10.90 -11.34
CA PRO A 127 -16.06 10.79 -10.07
C PRO A 127 -16.94 10.12 -9.03
N PHE A 128 -16.34 9.26 -8.21
CA PHE A 128 -16.88 8.95 -6.88
C PHE A 128 -16.89 10.22 -6.00
N VAL A 129 -15.91 11.09 -6.21
CA VAL A 129 -15.83 12.41 -5.58
C VAL A 129 -16.79 13.31 -6.33
N GLY A 130 -17.80 13.83 -5.65
CA GLY A 130 -18.87 14.61 -6.26
C GLY A 130 -20.02 13.78 -6.87
N PHE A 131 -20.10 12.48 -6.51
CA PHE A 131 -21.22 11.63 -6.90
C PHE A 131 -22.55 12.15 -6.37
N ASP A 132 -22.55 12.66 -5.13
CA ASP A 132 -23.75 13.20 -4.50
C ASP A 132 -23.63 14.73 -4.38
N PRO A 133 -24.39 15.50 -5.17
CA PRO A 133 -24.34 16.96 -5.15
C PRO A 133 -24.82 17.57 -3.83
N GLU A 134 -25.52 16.83 -2.98
CA GLU A 134 -25.91 17.28 -1.65
C GLU A 134 -24.71 17.48 -0.74
N PHE A 135 -23.66 16.66 -0.90
CA PHE A 135 -22.43 16.74 -0.11
C PHE A 135 -21.31 17.52 -0.82
N ASP A 136 -21.35 17.67 -2.13
CA ASP A 136 -20.35 18.39 -2.91
C ASP A 136 -20.80 19.83 -3.20
N LYS A 137 -20.57 20.70 -2.23
CA LYS A 137 -21.01 22.12 -2.28
C LYS A 137 -20.22 23.00 -3.25
N THR A 138 -19.16 22.51 -3.86
CA THR A 138 -18.33 23.29 -4.79
C THR A 138 -17.85 22.46 -5.97
N PRO A 139 -18.64 22.33 -7.06
CA PRO A 139 -18.08 21.90 -8.34
C PRO A 139 -17.04 22.95 -8.76
N SER A 140 -15.76 22.64 -8.61
CA SER A 140 -14.71 23.51 -9.09
C SER A 140 -14.07 22.86 -10.31
N ASP A 141 -13.78 23.65 -11.34
CA ASP A 141 -13.05 23.24 -12.53
C ASP A 141 -11.69 22.61 -12.17
N THR A 142 -11.18 22.89 -10.97
CA THR A 142 -9.95 22.35 -10.44
C THR A 142 -10.10 20.93 -9.83
N ASN A 143 -11.32 20.43 -9.61
CA ASN A 143 -11.54 19.09 -9.04
C ASN A 143 -10.92 18.00 -9.92
N ALA A 144 -11.02 18.09 -11.23
CA ALA A 144 -10.42 17.15 -12.15
C ALA A 144 -8.90 17.12 -12.02
N LEU A 145 -8.26 18.27 -11.80
CA LEU A 145 -6.81 18.39 -11.61
C LEU A 145 -6.39 17.74 -10.29
N ARG A 146 -7.12 18.03 -9.21
CA ARG A 146 -6.89 17.42 -7.90
C ARG A 146 -7.04 15.90 -7.93
N ILE A 147 -8.05 15.39 -8.63
CA ILE A 147 -8.28 13.94 -8.80
C ILE A 147 -7.11 13.27 -9.55
N ARG A 148 -6.56 13.92 -10.57
CA ARG A 148 -5.35 13.41 -11.26
C ARG A 148 -4.17 13.29 -10.32
N MET A 149 -3.97 14.30 -9.44
CA MET A 149 -2.90 14.24 -8.43
C MET A 149 -3.13 13.14 -7.40
N LYS A 150 -4.38 12.84 -7.05
CA LYS A 150 -4.72 11.71 -6.17
C LYS A 150 -4.26 10.35 -6.73
N ASN A 151 -4.28 10.19 -8.06
CA ASN A 151 -3.84 8.97 -8.72
C ASN A 151 -2.33 8.84 -8.89
N LEU A 152 -1.54 9.85 -8.49
CA LEU A 152 -0.08 9.81 -8.64
C LEU A 152 0.53 8.57 -7.97
N ASN A 153 0.08 8.24 -6.77
CA ASN A 153 0.51 7.05 -6.06
C ASN A 153 0.20 5.75 -6.84
N ASN A 154 -0.97 5.66 -7.45
CA ASN A 154 -1.38 4.48 -8.22
C ASN A 154 -0.49 4.32 -9.46
N ARG A 155 -0.23 5.42 -10.17
CA ARG A 155 0.64 5.41 -11.36
C ARG A 155 2.06 4.96 -11.05
N LEU A 156 2.64 5.45 -9.96
CA LEU A 156 3.98 5.03 -9.53
C LEU A 156 4.02 3.53 -9.18
N HIS A 157 2.94 2.98 -8.65
CA HIS A 157 2.83 1.55 -8.39
C HIS A 157 2.66 0.72 -9.66
N GLU A 158 1.95 1.25 -10.67
CA GLU A 158 1.78 0.58 -11.96
C GLU A 158 3.12 0.34 -12.67
N GLU A 159 4.11 1.20 -12.44
CA GLU A 159 5.47 1.05 -13.01
C GLU A 159 6.26 -0.11 -12.40
N ILE A 160 5.93 -0.53 -11.19
CA ILE A 160 6.71 -1.51 -10.41
C ILE A 160 5.98 -2.82 -10.13
N MET A 161 4.69 -2.91 -10.37
CA MET A 161 3.92 -4.14 -10.14
C MET A 161 4.08 -5.14 -11.26
N ASP A 162 4.10 -6.42 -10.89
CA ASP A 162 4.06 -7.54 -11.83
C ASP A 162 2.62 -8.00 -12.11
N ALA A 163 1.69 -7.76 -11.16
CA ALA A 163 0.27 -8.10 -11.29
C ALA A 163 -0.61 -7.20 -10.43
N GLY A 164 -1.76 -6.80 -10.97
CA GLY A 164 -2.85 -6.16 -10.25
C GLY A 164 -3.96 -7.16 -9.91
N ILE A 165 -4.50 -7.07 -8.71
CA ILE A 165 -5.64 -7.87 -8.24
C ILE A 165 -6.77 -6.91 -7.92
N SER A 166 -7.83 -6.93 -8.72
CA SER A 166 -9.01 -6.10 -8.50
C SER A 166 -10.09 -6.88 -7.76
N PRO A 167 -10.77 -6.30 -6.76
CA PRO A 167 -11.87 -6.95 -6.05
C PRO A 167 -13.11 -7.11 -6.92
N THR A 168 -13.28 -6.26 -7.92
CA THR A 168 -14.44 -6.28 -8.83
C THR A 168 -14.03 -5.94 -10.26
N ARG A 169 -14.94 -6.15 -11.23
CA ARG A 169 -14.73 -5.72 -12.63
C ARG A 169 -14.88 -4.20 -12.84
N PHE A 170 -15.27 -3.50 -11.81
CA PHE A 170 -15.48 -2.06 -11.87
C PHE A 170 -14.18 -1.25 -11.72
N GLN A 171 -13.19 -1.80 -11.04
CA GLN A 171 -11.90 -1.17 -10.76
C GLN A 171 -10.84 -1.46 -11.80
#